data_ca0e6c504a064542956b3330f3629128
#
_entry.id   ca0e6c504a064542956b3330f3629128
#
_cell.length_a   1.000
_cell.length_b   1.000
_cell.length_c   1.000
_cell.angle_alpha   90.00
_cell.angle_beta   90.00
_cell.angle_gamma   90.00
#
_symmetry.space_group_name_H-M   'P 1'
#
loop_
_entity.id
_entity.type
_entity.pdbx_description
1 polymer ?
#
loop_
_entity_poly.entity_id
_entity_poly.type
_entity_poly.pdbx_seq_one_letter_code
_entity_poly.pdbx_strand_id
1 'polypeptide(L)'
;MDFGNPLDFVKSLTVAASGLKAQIGRMRIISENIANSDSVAATPGGDPYRRKIVTFSSELDRSLGVNVVKLGTVETDKSDFLIKHEPGNPAADANGDVKYPNVNTLIEMTDLRDAQRSYEANLNVVTATRRMLQRTIDIIKS
;
A
#
# COMPACT_ATOMS: atom_id res chain seq x y z
N MET A 1 1.23 28.29 11.06
CA MET A 1 -0.16 27.77 11.03
C MET A 1 -0.89 28.29 12.25
N ASP A 2 -1.93 29.01 12.01
CA ASP A 2 -2.83 29.42 13.09
C ASP A 2 -3.85 28.29 13.31
N PHE A 3 -3.63 27.49 14.32
CA PHE A 3 -4.48 26.32 14.62
C PHE A 3 -5.89 26.70 15.13
N GLY A 4 -6.26 27.97 15.03
CA GLY A 4 -7.59 28.46 15.44
C GLY A 4 -8.66 28.42 14.34
N ASN A 5 -8.30 28.12 13.10
CA ASN A 5 -9.24 28.12 12.00
C ASN A 5 -9.83 26.72 11.78
N PRO A 6 -11.16 26.53 11.87
CA PRO A 6 -11.81 25.24 11.55
C PRO A 6 -11.43 24.65 10.20
N LEU A 7 -11.09 25.49 9.22
CA LEU A 7 -10.65 25.06 7.89
C LEU A 7 -9.32 24.30 7.95
N ASP A 8 -8.41 24.65 8.85
CA ASP A 8 -7.12 23.96 8.98
C ASP A 8 -7.30 22.54 9.56
N PHE A 9 -8.27 22.33 10.43
CA PHE A 9 -8.64 20.99 10.89
C PHE A 9 -9.20 20.13 9.75
N VAL A 10 -10.05 20.71 8.89
CA VAL A 10 -10.59 20.01 7.72
C VAL A 10 -9.46 19.64 6.75
N LYS A 11 -8.54 20.55 6.48
CA LYS A 11 -7.36 20.30 5.65
C LYS A 11 -6.51 19.15 6.20
N SER A 12 -6.20 19.19 7.50
CA SER A 12 -5.43 18.13 8.18
C SER A 12 -6.15 16.78 8.10
N LEU A 13 -7.45 16.73 8.32
CA LEU A 13 -8.26 15.52 8.20
C LEU A 13 -8.24 14.97 6.78
N THR A 14 -8.36 15.83 5.78
CA THR A 14 -8.36 15.42 4.37
C THR A 14 -7.02 14.83 3.97
N VAL A 15 -5.91 15.48 4.35
CA VAL A 15 -4.56 14.96 4.08
C VAL A 15 -4.34 13.62 4.78
N ALA A 16 -4.65 13.51 6.06
CA ALA A 16 -4.49 12.27 6.82
C ALA A 16 -5.39 11.14 6.29
N ALA A 17 -6.63 11.43 5.91
CA ALA A 17 -7.55 10.46 5.31
C ALA A 17 -7.04 9.97 3.95
N SER A 18 -6.46 10.84 3.13
CA SER A 18 -5.83 10.43 1.88
C SER A 18 -4.64 9.49 2.12
N GLY A 19 -3.83 9.76 3.13
CA GLY A 19 -2.74 8.88 3.56
C GLY A 19 -3.24 7.51 4.02
N LEU A 20 -4.32 7.44 4.81
CA LEU A 20 -4.96 6.19 5.22
C LEU A 20 -5.39 5.36 4.01
N LYS A 21 -6.08 5.98 3.06
CA LYS A 21 -6.57 5.33 1.84
C LYS A 21 -5.41 4.79 0.99
N ALA A 22 -4.34 5.57 0.84
CA ALA A 22 -3.15 5.16 0.11
C ALA A 22 -2.46 3.97 0.79
N GLN A 23 -2.33 3.96 2.11
CA GLN A 23 -1.73 2.84 2.84
C GLN A 23 -2.59 1.57 2.79
N ILE A 24 -3.92 1.68 2.82
CA ILE A 24 -4.81 0.53 2.61
C ILE A 24 -4.56 -0.10 1.24
N GLY A 25 -4.48 0.71 0.20
CA GLY A 25 -4.17 0.24 -1.14
C GLY A 25 -2.81 -0.45 -1.25
N ARG A 26 -1.78 0.14 -0.62
CA ARG A 26 -0.44 -0.48 -0.54
C ARG A 26 -0.47 -1.82 0.20
N MET A 27 -1.10 -1.88 1.37
CA MET A 27 -1.22 -3.13 2.14
C MET A 27 -1.93 -4.22 1.35
N ARG A 28 -2.96 -3.88 0.57
CA ARG A 28 -3.65 -4.83 -0.30
C ARG A 28 -2.72 -5.43 -1.35
N ILE A 29 -1.91 -4.62 -2.03
CA ILE A 29 -0.96 -5.09 -3.04
C ILE A 29 0.14 -5.96 -2.42
N ILE A 30 0.67 -5.58 -1.27
CA ILE A 30 1.67 -6.37 -0.55
C ILE A 30 1.07 -7.72 -0.12
N SER A 31 -0.14 -7.73 0.40
CA SER A 31 -0.84 -8.97 0.80
C SER A 31 -1.11 -9.88 -0.39
N GLU A 32 -1.44 -9.32 -1.55
CA GLU A 32 -1.61 -10.07 -2.80
C GLU A 32 -0.28 -10.71 -3.24
N ASN A 33 0.84 -9.98 -3.14
CA ASN A 33 2.17 -10.52 -3.43
C ASN A 33 2.51 -11.69 -2.49
N ILE A 34 2.27 -11.53 -1.19
CA ILE A 34 2.52 -12.60 -0.21
C ILE A 34 1.66 -13.83 -0.50
N ALA A 35 0.38 -13.64 -0.74
CA ALA A 35 -0.55 -14.74 -1.03
C ALA A 35 -0.18 -15.52 -2.30
N ASN A 36 0.46 -14.86 -3.27
CA ASN A 36 0.87 -15.46 -4.54
C ASN A 36 2.37 -15.77 -4.63
N SER A 37 3.09 -15.75 -3.53
CA SER A 37 4.55 -15.97 -3.51
C SER A 37 4.98 -17.34 -4.05
N ASP A 38 4.11 -18.33 -4.00
CA ASP A 38 4.34 -19.68 -4.51
C ASP A 38 3.42 -20.05 -5.70
N SER A 39 2.75 -19.08 -6.30
CA SER A 39 1.81 -19.30 -7.41
C SER A 39 2.56 -19.49 -8.73
N VAL A 40 2.82 -20.74 -9.07
CA VAL A 40 3.46 -21.15 -10.33
C VAL A 40 2.46 -21.20 -11.48
N ALA A 41 2.96 -21.31 -12.72
CA ALA A 41 2.12 -21.42 -13.90
C ALA A 41 1.26 -22.69 -13.91
N ALA A 42 0.12 -22.64 -14.58
CA ALA A 42 -0.74 -23.80 -14.81
C ALA A 42 -0.24 -24.68 -15.94
N THR A 43 0.66 -24.18 -16.79
CA THR A 43 1.21 -24.90 -17.96
C THR A 43 2.71 -25.05 -17.84
N PRO A 44 3.29 -26.16 -18.39
CA PRO A 44 4.73 -26.38 -18.38
C PRO A 44 5.50 -25.21 -19.02
N GLY A 45 6.52 -24.72 -18.33
CA GLY A 45 7.36 -23.60 -18.80
C GLY A 45 6.69 -22.25 -18.86
N GLY A 46 5.45 -22.12 -18.39
CA GLY A 46 4.71 -20.86 -18.34
C GLY A 46 5.28 -19.88 -17.29
N ASP A 47 4.85 -18.63 -17.35
CA ASP A 47 5.24 -17.63 -16.38
C ASP A 47 4.37 -17.69 -15.12
N PRO A 48 4.97 -17.60 -13.93
CA PRO A 48 4.27 -17.56 -12.66
C PRO A 48 3.64 -16.18 -12.39
N TYR A 49 3.03 -16.04 -11.23
CA TYR A 49 2.67 -14.72 -10.70
C TYR A 49 3.87 -13.79 -10.70
N ARG A 50 3.69 -12.55 -11.09
CA ARG A 50 4.72 -11.52 -11.06
C ARG A 50 4.41 -10.51 -9.96
N ARG A 51 5.41 -10.18 -9.16
CA ARG A 51 5.31 -9.20 -8.08
C ARG A 51 4.70 -7.91 -8.60
N LYS A 52 3.72 -7.37 -7.89
CA LYS A 52 3.14 -6.06 -8.14
C LYS A 52 3.81 -5.02 -7.25
N ILE A 53 4.06 -3.87 -7.82
CA ILE A 53 4.58 -2.70 -7.11
C ILE A 53 3.64 -1.52 -7.31
N VAL A 54 3.61 -0.64 -6.33
CA VAL A 54 2.81 0.56 -6.36
C VAL A 54 3.61 1.72 -5.79
N THR A 55 3.45 2.89 -6.40
CA THR A 55 4.06 4.13 -5.95
C THR A 55 3.00 5.08 -5.45
N PHE A 56 3.39 6.00 -4.59
CA PHE A 56 2.55 7.12 -4.18
C PHE A 56 2.78 8.32 -5.08
N SER A 57 1.72 9.08 -5.32
CA SER A 57 1.77 10.37 -6.00
C SER A 57 1.14 11.44 -5.12
N SER A 58 1.54 12.68 -5.35
CA SER A 58 0.95 13.85 -4.70
C SER A 58 0.04 14.54 -5.71
N GLU A 59 -1.17 14.85 -5.31
CA GLU A 59 -2.14 15.58 -6.13
C GLU A 59 -2.70 16.76 -5.34
N LEU A 60 -2.82 17.91 -6.00
CA LEU A 60 -3.39 19.10 -5.38
C LEU A 60 -4.91 19.01 -5.35
N ASP A 61 -5.48 18.97 -4.17
CA ASP A 61 -6.91 19.23 -3.96
C ASP A 61 -7.17 20.73 -4.09
N ARG A 62 -7.75 21.12 -5.24
CA ARG A 62 -7.98 22.53 -5.56
C ARG A 62 -9.05 23.18 -4.70
N SER A 63 -9.95 22.40 -4.11
CA SER A 63 -11.02 22.93 -3.26
C SER A 63 -10.53 23.38 -1.91
N LEU A 64 -9.52 22.70 -1.38
CA LEU A 64 -8.92 22.96 -0.07
C LEU A 64 -7.53 23.60 -0.16
N GLY A 65 -6.92 23.62 -1.35
CA GLY A 65 -5.58 24.15 -1.56
C GLY A 65 -4.49 23.35 -0.85
N VAL A 66 -4.66 22.02 -0.69
CA VAL A 66 -3.69 21.14 -0.04
C VAL A 66 -3.30 19.99 -0.97
N ASN A 67 -2.08 19.51 -0.80
CA ASN A 67 -1.64 18.30 -1.47
C ASN A 67 -2.12 17.06 -0.72
N VAL A 68 -2.76 16.16 -1.43
CA VAL A 68 -3.21 14.86 -0.93
C VAL A 68 -2.38 13.74 -1.53
N VAL A 69 -2.26 12.63 -0.80
CA VAL A 69 -1.56 11.44 -1.27
C VAL A 69 -2.53 10.56 -2.05
N LYS A 70 -2.11 10.12 -3.22
CA LYS A 70 -2.82 9.11 -4.01
C LYS A 70 -1.94 7.90 -4.27
N LEU A 71 -2.59 6.76 -4.35
CA LEU A 71 -1.97 5.56 -4.87
C LEU A 71 -1.81 5.71 -6.39
N GLY A 72 -0.58 5.56 -6.87
CA GLY A 72 -0.28 5.58 -8.30
C GLY A 72 -0.73 4.31 -9.00
N THR A 73 -0.33 4.17 -10.24
CA THR A 73 -0.60 2.97 -11.05
C THR A 73 0.08 1.75 -10.44
N VAL A 74 -0.61 0.62 -10.45
CA VAL A 74 -0.03 -0.66 -10.09
C VAL A 74 0.76 -1.18 -11.29
N GLU A 75 2.04 -1.42 -11.09
CA GLU A 75 2.95 -1.95 -12.11
C GLU A 75 3.45 -3.33 -11.69
N THR A 76 3.99 -4.07 -12.65
CA THR A 76 4.64 -5.35 -12.38
C THR A 76 6.15 -5.16 -12.29
N ASP A 77 6.75 -5.78 -11.29
CA ASP A 77 8.20 -5.85 -11.15
C ASP A 77 8.78 -6.74 -12.26
N LYS A 78 9.67 -6.19 -13.07
CA LYS A 78 10.28 -6.87 -14.23
C LYS A 78 11.53 -7.67 -13.87
N SER A 79 11.88 -7.78 -12.59
CA SER A 79 13.01 -8.61 -12.17
C SER A 79 12.80 -10.08 -12.51
N ASP A 80 13.90 -10.82 -12.55
CA ASP A 80 13.87 -12.23 -12.92
C ASP A 80 13.11 -13.09 -11.91
N PHE A 81 12.48 -14.15 -12.44
CA PHE A 81 11.84 -15.17 -11.62
C PHE A 81 12.86 -16.04 -10.89
N LEU A 82 12.47 -16.57 -9.75
CA LEU A 82 13.25 -17.60 -9.06
C LEU A 82 13.08 -18.94 -9.80
N ILE A 83 14.18 -19.60 -10.13
CA ILE A 83 14.18 -20.91 -10.77
C ILE A 83 14.48 -21.99 -9.73
N LYS A 84 13.64 -23.03 -9.69
CA LYS A 84 13.86 -24.23 -8.88
C LYS A 84 13.79 -25.47 -9.75
N HIS A 85 14.69 -26.42 -9.53
CA HIS A 85 14.68 -27.70 -10.24
C HIS A 85 13.72 -28.68 -9.58
N GLU A 86 12.56 -28.86 -10.19
CA GLU A 86 11.48 -29.74 -9.70
C GLU A 86 10.86 -30.52 -10.88
N PRO A 87 11.53 -31.58 -11.38
CA PRO A 87 11.09 -32.30 -12.58
C PRO A 87 9.69 -32.93 -12.47
N GLY A 88 9.24 -33.22 -11.26
CA GLY A 88 7.91 -33.77 -10.98
C GLY A 88 6.78 -32.75 -10.90
N ASN A 89 7.10 -31.46 -10.99
CA ASN A 89 6.11 -30.42 -10.91
C ASN A 89 5.38 -30.26 -12.27
N PRO A 90 4.04 -30.16 -12.30
CA PRO A 90 3.30 -29.95 -13.56
C PRO A 90 3.68 -28.67 -14.32
N ALA A 91 4.25 -27.68 -13.64
CA ALA A 91 4.74 -26.44 -14.23
C ALA A 91 6.19 -26.51 -14.74
N ALA A 92 6.88 -27.65 -14.54
CA ALA A 92 8.25 -27.83 -14.99
C ALA A 92 8.38 -27.78 -16.51
N ASP A 93 9.43 -27.12 -16.98
CA ASP A 93 9.78 -27.09 -18.40
C ASP A 93 10.47 -28.41 -18.84
N ALA A 94 10.95 -28.44 -20.07
CA ALA A 94 11.63 -29.62 -20.64
C ALA A 94 12.93 -29.99 -19.89
N ASN A 95 13.54 -29.04 -19.16
CA ASN A 95 14.74 -29.27 -18.36
C ASN A 95 14.41 -29.67 -16.91
N GLY A 96 13.15 -29.68 -16.53
CA GLY A 96 12.70 -29.93 -15.16
C GLY A 96 12.75 -28.71 -14.25
N ASP A 97 12.87 -27.52 -14.81
CA ASP A 97 12.94 -26.26 -14.08
C ASP A 97 11.57 -25.60 -13.98
N VAL A 98 11.25 -25.10 -12.78
CA VAL A 98 10.00 -24.38 -12.49
C VAL A 98 10.34 -22.93 -12.17
N LYS A 99 9.63 -22.01 -12.81
CA LYS A 99 9.70 -20.59 -12.50
C LYS A 99 8.77 -20.28 -11.32
N TYR A 100 9.31 -19.68 -10.29
CA TYR A 100 8.57 -19.16 -9.14
C TYR A 100 8.47 -17.64 -9.19
N PRO A 101 7.45 -17.05 -8.55
CA PRO A 101 7.28 -15.60 -8.50
C PRO A 101 8.51 -14.87 -7.98
N ASN A 102 8.77 -13.68 -8.51
CA ASN A 102 9.83 -12.77 -8.05
C ASN A 102 9.44 -12.03 -6.76
N VAL A 103 8.81 -12.73 -5.83
CA VAL A 103 8.35 -12.24 -4.53
C VAL A 103 9.26 -12.74 -3.43
N ASN A 104 9.84 -11.83 -2.67
CA ASN A 104 10.54 -12.18 -1.43
C ASN A 104 9.60 -11.94 -0.25
N THR A 105 9.04 -13.00 0.30
CA THR A 105 8.04 -12.96 1.37
C THR A 105 8.51 -12.19 2.61
N LEU A 106 9.79 -12.30 2.97
CA LEU A 106 10.35 -11.58 4.12
C LEU A 106 10.37 -10.06 3.90
N ILE A 107 10.75 -9.63 2.69
CA ILE A 107 10.73 -8.21 2.31
C ILE A 107 9.30 -7.70 2.30
N GLU A 108 8.37 -8.44 1.68
CA GLU A 108 6.96 -8.07 1.64
C GLU A 108 6.35 -7.96 3.05
N MET A 109 6.69 -8.87 3.97
CA MET A 109 6.24 -8.79 5.37
C MET A 109 6.79 -7.55 6.08
N THR A 110 8.03 -7.16 5.80
CA THR A 110 8.62 -5.94 6.34
C THR A 110 7.91 -4.71 5.81
N ASP A 111 7.65 -4.67 4.49
CA ASP A 111 6.91 -3.60 3.85
C ASP A 111 5.47 -3.51 4.36
N LEU A 112 4.84 -4.65 4.65
CA LEU A 112 3.50 -4.69 5.25
C LEU A 112 3.49 -4.05 6.65
N ARG A 113 4.50 -4.35 7.48
CA ARG A 113 4.64 -3.70 8.80
C ARG A 113 4.84 -2.21 8.69
N ASP A 114 5.65 -1.75 7.75
CA ASP A 114 5.88 -0.32 7.55
C ASP A 114 4.61 0.38 7.09
N ALA A 115 3.84 -0.25 6.20
CA ALA A 115 2.55 0.27 5.77
C ALA A 115 1.53 0.32 6.94
N GLN A 116 1.49 -0.69 7.80
CA GLN A 116 0.66 -0.71 9.01
C GLN A 116 1.04 0.42 9.98
N ARG A 117 2.32 0.64 10.22
CA ARG A 117 2.79 1.75 11.07
C ARG A 117 2.39 3.10 10.52
N SER A 118 2.53 3.30 9.21
CA SER A 118 2.11 4.54 8.56
C SER A 118 0.60 4.74 8.63
N TYR A 119 -0.17 3.66 8.47
CA TYR A 119 -1.62 3.68 8.65
C TYR A 119 -2.01 4.08 10.07
N GLU A 120 -1.42 3.46 11.08
CA GLU A 120 -1.67 3.77 12.49
C GLU A 120 -1.29 5.22 12.85
N ALA A 121 -0.16 5.71 12.34
CA ALA A 121 0.26 7.09 12.52
C ALA A 121 -0.77 8.08 11.95
N ASN A 122 -1.24 7.85 10.73
CA ASN A 122 -2.28 8.66 10.11
C ASN A 122 -3.62 8.58 10.87
N LEU A 123 -3.98 7.40 11.36
CA LEU A 123 -5.19 7.21 12.18
C LEU A 123 -5.11 8.00 13.48
N ASN A 124 -3.94 8.02 14.13
CA ASN A 124 -3.72 8.83 15.33
C ASN A 124 -3.85 10.33 15.04
N VAL A 125 -3.36 10.80 13.91
CA VAL A 125 -3.54 12.20 13.47
C VAL A 125 -5.02 12.52 13.28
N VAL A 126 -5.78 11.67 12.61
CA VAL A 126 -7.23 11.84 12.42
C VAL A 126 -7.94 11.90 13.78
N THR A 127 -7.64 11.00 14.67
CA THR A 127 -8.25 10.94 16.00
C THR A 127 -7.91 12.18 16.83
N ALA A 128 -6.66 12.60 16.83
CA ALA A 128 -6.21 13.82 17.55
C ALA A 128 -6.86 15.08 16.98
N THR A 129 -6.92 15.20 15.66
CA THR A 129 -7.52 16.35 14.99
C THR A 129 -9.02 16.45 15.27
N ARG A 130 -9.74 15.33 15.21
CA ARG A 130 -11.16 15.28 15.57
C ARG A 130 -11.41 15.70 17.02
N ARG A 131 -10.56 15.26 17.93
CA ARG A 131 -10.63 15.62 19.35
C ARG A 131 -10.39 17.11 19.57
N MET A 132 -9.41 17.69 18.88
CA MET A 132 -9.14 19.13 18.91
C MET A 132 -10.31 19.93 18.36
N LEU A 133 -10.87 19.51 17.23
CA LEU A 133 -12.04 20.14 16.62
C LEU A 133 -13.24 20.12 17.58
N GLN A 134 -13.51 18.99 18.22
CA GLN A 134 -14.59 18.88 19.19
C GLN A 134 -14.41 19.84 20.37
N ARG A 135 -13.19 19.92 20.93
CA ARG A 135 -12.90 20.89 22.01
C ARG A 135 -13.09 22.32 21.57
N THR A 136 -12.71 22.68 20.35
CA THR A 136 -12.92 24.02 19.80
C THR A 136 -14.41 24.34 19.68
N ILE A 137 -15.22 23.40 19.20
CA ILE A 137 -16.67 23.54 19.12
C ILE A 137 -17.28 23.72 20.52
N ASP A 138 -16.85 22.93 21.50
CA ASP A 138 -17.36 23.00 22.89
C ASP A 138 -17.05 24.35 23.54
N ILE A 139 -15.88 24.93 23.25
CA ILE A 139 -15.52 26.29 23.73
C ILE A 139 -16.41 27.36 23.09
N ILE A 140 -16.74 27.24 21.81
CA ILE A 140 -17.60 28.20 21.11
C ILE A 140 -19.05 28.12 21.62
N LYS A 141 -19.51 26.95 22.03
CA LYS A 141 -20.88 26.75 22.57
C LYS A 141 -21.06 27.17 23.99
N SER A 142 -20.00 27.29 24.75
CA SER A 142 -20.03 27.80 26.12
C SER A 142 -19.92 29.34 26.12
#